data_ab8a1a876fff215d1e0370ac376702ec
#
_entry.id   ab8a1a876fff215d1e0370ac376702ec
#
_cell.length_a   1.000
_cell.length_b   1.000
_cell.length_c   1.000
_cell.angle_alpha   90.00
_cell.angle_beta   90.00
_cell.angle_gamma   90.00
#
_symmetry.space_group_name_H-M   'P 1'
#
loop_
_entity.id
_entity.type
_entity.pdbx_description
1 polymer ?
#
loop_
_entity_poly.entity_id
_entity_poly.type
_entity_poly.pdbx_seq_one_letter_code
_entity_poly.pdbx_strand_id
1 'polypeptide(L)'
;MTGKIIKGIAGFYYVYVEETKEAKETATGGTLYECKAKGTFRKQKIKPLVGDIVDIAVLDDEKHIGNVERILPRKNELIRPAVSNIDMALVIFASAKPDPNFNLLDRFLCMMEYQHVPVTICFNKKDLITPKEQQELKSIYEPAGYRVLFTSTKTGEGIDEIKHILEGRTTTVAGPSGVGKSSIINCLQDDVQMETGHISEKIERGKHTTRHSEIIPCLLYTSPSPRHI
;
A
#
# COMPACT_ATOMS: atom_id res chain seq x y z
N MET A 1 22.94 0.28 -6.48
CA MET A 1 22.17 0.45 -5.24
C MET A 1 20.88 -0.34 -5.34
N THR A 2 20.35 -0.83 -4.23
CA THR A 2 19.06 -1.58 -4.22
C THR A 2 17.99 -0.70 -3.58
N GLY A 3 16.81 -0.68 -4.19
CA GLY A 3 15.68 0.11 -3.69
C GLY A 3 14.33 -0.49 -4.07
N LYS A 4 13.24 0.14 -3.61
CA LYS A 4 11.87 -0.28 -3.87
C LYS A 4 11.18 0.70 -4.80
N ILE A 5 10.53 0.21 -5.85
CA ILE A 5 9.69 1.04 -6.72
C ILE A 5 8.44 1.44 -5.94
N ILE A 6 8.29 2.73 -5.66
CA ILE A 6 7.12 3.26 -4.95
C ILE A 6 6.09 3.88 -5.89
N LYS A 7 6.48 4.27 -7.10
CA LYS A 7 5.61 4.92 -8.08
C LYS A 7 6.08 4.64 -9.52
N GLY A 8 5.15 4.50 -10.45
CA GLY A 8 5.42 4.34 -11.87
C GLY A 8 4.51 5.20 -12.73
N ILE A 9 5.07 6.16 -13.48
CA ILE A 9 4.33 7.09 -14.34
C ILE A 9 5.03 7.25 -15.68
N ALA A 10 4.30 7.09 -16.77
CA ALA A 10 4.75 7.36 -18.13
C ALA A 10 6.10 6.71 -18.53
N GLY A 11 6.42 5.55 -17.95
CA GLY A 11 7.66 4.83 -18.22
C GLY A 11 8.84 5.22 -17.32
N PHE A 12 8.61 6.12 -16.37
CA PHE A 12 9.53 6.43 -15.29
C PHE A 12 9.12 5.68 -14.02
N TYR A 13 10.11 5.27 -13.24
CA TYR A 13 9.96 4.54 -11.98
C TYR A 13 10.66 5.31 -10.88
N TYR A 14 9.93 5.62 -9.83
CA TYR A 14 10.49 6.28 -8.66
C TYR A 14 10.90 5.22 -7.66
N VAL A 15 12.21 5.13 -7.43
CA VAL A 15 12.82 4.09 -6.60
C VAL A 15 13.30 4.72 -5.30
N TYR A 16 12.74 4.26 -4.20
CA TYR A 16 13.16 4.65 -2.86
C TYR A 16 14.31 3.73 -2.41
N VAL A 17 15.44 4.34 -2.09
CA VAL A 17 16.65 3.68 -1.58
C VAL A 17 16.82 4.09 -0.13
N GLU A 18 16.78 3.13 0.79
CA GLU A 18 17.05 3.38 2.21
C GLU A 18 18.54 3.63 2.42
N GLU A 19 18.88 4.67 3.15
CA GLU A 19 20.26 4.92 3.57
C GLU A 19 20.65 3.89 4.65
N THR A 20 21.70 3.13 4.38
CA THR A 20 22.24 2.18 5.36
C THR A 20 22.82 2.96 6.55
N LYS A 21 22.59 2.46 7.76
CA LYS A 21 22.94 3.08 9.06
C LYS A 21 24.42 3.44 9.27
N GLU A 22 25.30 3.10 8.33
CA GLU A 22 26.74 3.42 8.44
C GLU A 22 27.08 4.87 8.07
N ALA A 23 26.15 5.63 7.49
CA ALA A 23 26.46 6.96 6.94
C ALA A 23 26.08 8.16 7.84
N LYS A 24 25.09 8.06 8.76
CA LYS A 24 24.76 9.18 9.67
C LYS A 24 23.98 8.71 10.92
N GLU A 25 24.45 9.11 12.08
CA GLU A 25 23.90 8.82 13.41
C GLU A 25 22.51 9.44 13.71
N THR A 26 21.88 10.18 12.80
CA THR A 26 20.70 11.01 13.13
C THR A 26 19.56 11.07 12.14
N ALA A 27 19.55 10.29 11.02
CA ALA A 27 18.45 10.39 10.06
C ALA A 27 17.98 9.01 9.56
N THR A 28 16.79 8.59 9.95
CA THR A 28 15.99 7.60 9.24
C THR A 28 15.44 8.27 7.98
N GLY A 29 16.24 8.34 6.93
CA GLY A 29 15.90 8.92 5.66
C GLY A 29 16.33 7.98 4.53
N GLY A 30 15.67 8.08 3.40
CA GLY A 30 16.06 7.43 2.15
C GLY A 30 15.98 8.42 1.01
N THR A 31 16.66 8.11 -0.08
CA THR A 31 16.69 8.94 -1.27
C THR A 31 15.79 8.39 -2.35
N LEU A 32 15.04 9.26 -3.01
CA LEU A 32 14.14 8.92 -4.09
C LEU A 32 14.80 9.21 -5.44
N TYR A 33 15.06 8.15 -6.22
CA TYR A 33 15.63 8.24 -7.56
C TYR A 33 14.57 8.13 -8.64
N GLU A 34 14.61 9.02 -9.64
CA GLU A 34 13.83 8.88 -10.87
C GLU A 34 14.60 7.99 -11.86
N CYS A 35 14.05 6.83 -12.18
CA CYS A 35 14.70 5.81 -12.96
C CYS A 35 13.93 5.48 -14.25
N LYS A 36 14.67 5.17 -15.33
CA LYS A 36 14.12 4.53 -16.53
C LYS A 36 14.41 3.04 -16.51
N ALA A 37 13.49 2.23 -17.04
CA ALA A 37 13.76 0.82 -17.23
C ALA A 37 14.68 0.61 -18.45
N LYS A 38 15.69 -0.27 -18.32
CA LYS A 38 16.53 -0.67 -19.45
C LYS A 38 15.69 -1.26 -20.58
N GLY A 39 16.10 -1.02 -21.83
CA GLY A 39 15.45 -1.56 -23.01
C GLY A 39 15.40 -3.10 -23.08
N THR A 40 16.26 -3.79 -22.34
CA THR A 40 16.27 -5.23 -22.16
C THR A 40 14.99 -5.78 -21.57
N PHE A 41 14.34 -5.07 -20.66
CA PHE A 41 13.05 -5.46 -20.07
C PHE A 41 11.94 -5.58 -21.13
N ARG A 42 11.93 -4.67 -22.12
CA ARG A 42 10.99 -4.78 -23.26
C ARG A 42 11.22 -6.04 -24.09
N LYS A 43 12.49 -6.40 -24.32
CA LYS A 43 12.84 -7.62 -25.07
C LYS A 43 12.41 -8.89 -24.31
N GLN A 44 12.54 -8.87 -22.99
CA GLN A 44 12.15 -9.98 -22.11
C GLN A 44 10.65 -9.99 -21.77
N LYS A 45 9.88 -8.98 -22.23
CA LYS A 45 8.45 -8.78 -21.88
C LYS A 45 8.21 -8.67 -20.38
N ILE A 46 9.21 -8.22 -19.63
CA ILE A 46 9.10 -7.96 -18.18
C ILE A 46 8.74 -6.49 -17.98
N LYS A 47 7.72 -6.23 -17.19
CA LYS A 47 7.33 -4.88 -16.82
C LYS A 47 7.64 -4.65 -15.33
N PRO A 48 8.44 -3.63 -14.98
CA PRO A 48 8.59 -3.25 -13.59
C PRO A 48 7.25 -2.82 -12.99
N LEU A 49 6.99 -3.21 -11.76
CA LEU A 49 5.77 -2.92 -11.02
C LEU A 49 6.08 -2.10 -9.77
N VAL A 50 5.10 -1.35 -9.32
CA VAL A 50 5.13 -0.74 -7.99
C VAL A 50 5.20 -1.87 -6.94
N GLY A 51 6.14 -1.75 -6.00
CA GLY A 51 6.47 -2.79 -5.03
C GLY A 51 7.69 -3.65 -5.40
N ASP A 52 8.17 -3.60 -6.64
CA ASP A 52 9.39 -4.34 -7.01
C ASP A 52 10.60 -3.83 -6.22
N ILE A 53 11.39 -4.78 -5.75
CA ILE A 53 12.74 -4.51 -5.28
C ILE A 53 13.66 -4.59 -6.49
N VAL A 54 14.43 -3.54 -6.71
CA VAL A 54 15.24 -3.37 -7.92
C VAL A 54 16.66 -2.94 -7.59
N ASP A 55 17.60 -3.38 -8.42
CA ASP A 55 18.90 -2.76 -8.46
C ASP A 55 18.89 -1.61 -9.46
N ILE A 56 19.44 -0.47 -9.05
CA ILE A 56 19.58 0.71 -9.90
C ILE A 56 21.05 1.07 -10.13
N ALA A 57 21.35 1.55 -11.33
CA ALA A 57 22.58 2.26 -11.63
C ALA A 57 22.29 3.75 -11.54
N VAL A 58 22.99 4.45 -10.65
CA VAL A 58 22.90 5.90 -10.53
C VAL A 58 23.67 6.54 -11.69
N LEU A 59 23.04 7.45 -12.39
CA LEU A 59 23.62 8.22 -13.50
C LEU A 59 24.03 9.63 -13.06
N ASP A 60 23.24 10.24 -12.19
CA ASP A 60 23.47 11.57 -11.64
C ASP A 60 22.94 11.58 -10.20
N ASP A 61 23.85 11.59 -9.25
CA ASP A 61 23.51 11.49 -7.83
C ASP A 61 22.95 12.82 -7.29
N GLU A 62 23.42 13.95 -7.79
CA GLU A 62 22.91 15.26 -7.38
C GLU A 62 21.44 15.47 -7.81
N LYS A 63 21.09 14.95 -8.99
CA LYS A 63 19.71 15.03 -9.52
C LYS A 63 18.88 13.81 -9.17
N HIS A 64 19.44 12.80 -8.50
CA HIS A 64 18.78 11.54 -8.17
C HIS A 64 18.17 10.83 -9.40
N ILE A 65 18.99 10.72 -10.47
CA ILE A 65 18.60 10.07 -11.72
C ILE A 65 19.32 8.74 -11.86
N GLY A 66 18.60 7.70 -12.28
CA GLY A 66 19.17 6.38 -12.46
C GLY A 66 18.46 5.52 -13.54
N ASN A 67 18.95 4.31 -13.67
CA ASN A 67 18.30 3.27 -14.47
C ASN A 67 18.02 2.03 -13.62
N VAL A 68 16.85 1.45 -13.80
CA VAL A 68 16.54 0.11 -13.27
C VAL A 68 17.34 -0.91 -14.08
N GLU A 69 18.25 -1.60 -13.40
CA GLU A 69 19.15 -2.58 -14.00
C GLU A 69 18.59 -4.00 -13.93
N ARG A 70 18.03 -4.35 -12.78
CA ARG A 70 17.54 -5.68 -12.47
C ARG A 70 16.33 -5.59 -11.52
N ILE A 71 15.34 -6.44 -11.75
CA ILE A 71 14.25 -6.68 -10.82
C ILE A 71 14.61 -7.95 -10.05
N LEU A 72 14.56 -7.84 -8.71
CA LEU A 72 14.80 -9.00 -7.84
C LEU A 72 13.58 -9.92 -7.82
N PRO A 73 13.73 -11.19 -7.41
CA PRO A 73 12.63 -12.14 -7.35
C PRO A 73 11.45 -11.59 -6.56
N ARG A 74 10.26 -11.68 -7.14
CA ARG A 74 9.01 -11.23 -6.52
C ARG A 74 8.50 -12.29 -5.54
N LYS A 75 8.01 -11.85 -4.38
CA LYS A 75 7.25 -12.68 -3.44
C LYS A 75 5.88 -13.06 -4.03
N ASN A 76 5.22 -12.08 -4.61
CA ASN A 76 3.95 -12.20 -5.32
C ASN A 76 3.82 -11.07 -6.35
N GLU A 77 2.84 -11.23 -7.23
CA GLU A 77 2.51 -10.26 -8.26
C GLU A 77 1.00 -10.21 -8.46
N LEU A 78 0.40 -9.04 -8.32
CA LEU A 78 -1.01 -8.81 -8.59
C LEU A 78 -1.22 -8.22 -9.98
N ILE A 79 -2.28 -8.64 -10.65
CA ILE A 79 -2.66 -8.11 -11.97
C ILE A 79 -3.49 -6.82 -11.80
N ARG A 80 -4.35 -6.78 -10.78
CA ARG A 80 -5.21 -5.63 -10.47
C ARG A 80 -5.38 -5.47 -8.95
N PRO A 81 -4.78 -4.41 -8.38
CA PRO A 81 -3.85 -3.46 -9.02
C PRO A 81 -2.56 -4.14 -9.47
N ALA A 82 -1.87 -3.55 -10.49
CA ALA A 82 -0.59 -4.05 -10.98
C ALA A 82 0.52 -3.66 -10.00
N VAL A 83 0.75 -4.49 -8.99
CA VAL A 83 1.72 -4.30 -7.91
C VAL A 83 2.40 -5.62 -7.55
N SER A 84 3.52 -5.56 -6.87
CA SER A 84 4.30 -6.73 -6.44
C SER A 84 4.74 -6.61 -4.98
N ASN A 85 5.20 -7.73 -4.42
CA ASN A 85 5.76 -7.81 -3.07
C ASN A 85 4.81 -7.27 -1.99
N ILE A 86 3.53 -7.63 -2.10
CA ILE A 86 2.47 -7.23 -1.17
C ILE A 86 2.43 -8.20 0.01
N ASP A 87 2.33 -7.66 1.23
CA ASP A 87 2.22 -8.46 2.45
C ASP A 87 0.77 -8.80 2.78
N MET A 88 -0.17 -7.88 2.44
CA MET A 88 -1.59 -8.10 2.65
C MET A 88 -2.46 -7.21 1.75
N ALA A 89 -3.73 -7.56 1.62
CA ALA A 89 -4.75 -6.73 1.01
C ALA A 89 -5.77 -6.25 2.06
N LEU A 90 -6.04 -4.95 2.09
CA LEU A 90 -7.14 -4.35 2.81
C LEU A 90 -8.31 -4.17 1.84
N VAL A 91 -9.31 -5.04 1.92
CA VAL A 91 -10.48 -5.02 1.05
C VAL A 91 -11.59 -4.22 1.72
N ILE A 92 -11.86 -3.02 1.20
CA ILE A 92 -12.79 -2.06 1.81
C ILE A 92 -14.14 -2.08 1.09
N PHE A 93 -15.19 -2.29 1.86
CA PHE A 93 -16.59 -2.12 1.45
C PHE A 93 -17.28 -1.14 2.39
N ALA A 94 -18.35 -0.50 1.93
CA ALA A 94 -19.23 0.24 2.83
C ALA A 94 -20.18 -0.74 3.53
N SER A 95 -20.44 -0.53 4.83
CA SER A 95 -21.46 -1.28 5.56
C SER A 95 -22.86 -1.00 5.01
N ALA A 96 -23.07 0.26 4.58
CA ALA A 96 -24.27 0.76 3.90
C ALA A 96 -23.91 1.98 3.05
N LYS A 97 -24.75 2.32 2.07
CA LYS A 97 -24.67 3.51 1.19
C LYS A 97 -23.26 3.72 0.57
N PRO A 98 -22.88 2.92 -0.43
CA PRO A 98 -23.70 1.91 -1.12
C PRO A 98 -23.81 0.61 -0.32
N ASP A 99 -24.90 -0.14 -0.54
CA ASP A 99 -25.06 -1.46 0.04
C ASP A 99 -23.93 -2.39 -0.44
N PRO A 100 -23.41 -3.25 0.44
CA PRO A 100 -22.29 -4.11 0.09
C PRO A 100 -22.72 -5.15 -0.97
N ASN A 101 -22.01 -5.19 -2.07
CA ASN A 101 -22.14 -6.23 -3.07
C ASN A 101 -21.29 -7.44 -2.67
N PHE A 102 -21.87 -8.42 -2.00
CA PHE A 102 -21.17 -9.59 -1.49
C PHE A 102 -20.55 -10.43 -2.62
N ASN A 103 -21.21 -10.59 -3.76
CA ASN A 103 -20.63 -11.28 -4.90
C ASN A 103 -19.33 -10.63 -5.39
N LEU A 104 -19.26 -9.29 -5.32
CA LEU A 104 -18.04 -8.58 -5.67
C LEU A 104 -16.97 -8.74 -4.60
N LEU A 105 -17.36 -8.71 -3.31
CA LEU A 105 -16.45 -8.97 -2.20
C LEU A 105 -15.85 -10.37 -2.32
N ASP A 106 -16.65 -11.40 -2.50
CA ASP A 106 -16.21 -12.78 -2.65
C ASP A 106 -15.24 -12.96 -3.82
N ARG A 107 -15.47 -12.27 -4.95
CA ARG A 107 -14.53 -12.25 -6.07
C ARG A 107 -13.17 -11.64 -5.70
N PHE A 108 -13.16 -10.56 -4.91
CA PHE A 108 -11.90 -10.00 -4.40
C PHE A 108 -11.18 -11.00 -3.50
N LEU A 109 -11.91 -11.67 -2.60
CA LEU A 109 -11.35 -12.68 -1.71
C LEU A 109 -10.74 -13.83 -2.49
N CYS A 110 -11.48 -14.43 -3.42
CA CYS A 110 -10.98 -15.51 -4.29
C CYS A 110 -9.74 -15.09 -5.10
N MET A 111 -9.73 -13.87 -5.61
CA MET A 111 -8.59 -13.36 -6.36
C MET A 111 -7.33 -13.23 -5.48
N MET A 112 -7.48 -12.77 -4.25
CA MET A 112 -6.35 -12.63 -3.31
C MET A 112 -5.86 -13.99 -2.82
N GLU A 113 -6.78 -14.93 -2.54
CA GLU A 113 -6.43 -16.32 -2.21
C GLU A 113 -5.63 -16.98 -3.34
N TYR A 114 -6.09 -16.83 -4.58
CA TYR A 114 -5.36 -17.34 -5.74
C TYR A 114 -3.94 -16.77 -5.86
N GLN A 115 -3.72 -15.54 -5.42
CA GLN A 115 -2.43 -14.86 -5.41
C GLN A 115 -1.63 -15.09 -4.11
N HIS A 116 -2.16 -15.89 -3.18
CA HIS A 116 -1.57 -16.13 -1.85
C HIS A 116 -1.31 -14.83 -1.06
N VAL A 117 -2.22 -13.86 -1.16
CA VAL A 117 -2.14 -12.60 -0.44
C VAL A 117 -3.15 -12.61 0.70
N PRO A 118 -2.71 -12.53 1.97
CA PRO A 118 -3.60 -12.45 3.12
C PRO A 118 -4.54 -11.25 3.02
N VAL A 119 -5.81 -11.42 3.42
CA VAL A 119 -6.85 -10.39 3.34
C VAL A 119 -7.34 -10.01 4.71
N THR A 120 -7.52 -8.70 4.92
CA THR A 120 -8.39 -8.14 5.96
C THR A 120 -9.56 -7.44 5.29
N ILE A 121 -10.78 -7.79 5.67
CA ILE A 121 -12.00 -7.15 5.22
C ILE A 121 -12.28 -5.95 6.13
N CYS A 122 -12.53 -4.79 5.53
CA CYS A 122 -12.90 -3.58 6.26
C CYS A 122 -14.26 -3.08 5.79
N PHE A 123 -15.25 -3.12 6.65
CA PHE A 123 -16.56 -2.48 6.42
C PHE A 123 -16.53 -1.06 6.97
N ASN A 124 -16.38 -0.08 6.07
CA ASN A 124 -16.42 1.34 6.42
C ASN A 124 -17.86 1.83 6.58
N LYS A 125 -18.05 3.02 7.15
CA LYS A 125 -19.34 3.63 7.47
C LYS A 125 -20.15 2.82 8.49
N LYS A 126 -19.46 2.26 9.49
CA LYS A 126 -20.10 1.50 10.57
C LYS A 126 -21.17 2.31 11.32
N ASP A 127 -21.07 3.62 11.29
CA ASP A 127 -22.05 4.55 11.86
C ASP A 127 -23.45 4.48 11.20
N LEU A 128 -23.57 3.77 10.08
CA LEU A 128 -24.84 3.59 9.35
C LEU A 128 -25.52 2.25 9.65
N ILE A 129 -24.91 1.38 10.45
CA ILE A 129 -25.45 0.05 10.78
C ILE A 129 -25.44 -0.20 12.28
N THR A 130 -26.33 -1.09 12.72
CA THR A 130 -26.45 -1.49 14.12
C THR A 130 -25.39 -2.52 14.52
N PRO A 131 -25.10 -2.69 15.84
CA PRO A 131 -24.21 -3.76 16.31
C PRO A 131 -24.67 -5.16 15.90
N LYS A 132 -25.96 -5.39 15.75
CA LYS A 132 -26.51 -6.66 15.27
C LYS A 132 -26.10 -6.94 13.82
N GLU A 133 -26.26 -5.97 12.94
CA GLU A 133 -25.87 -6.07 11.53
C GLU A 133 -24.33 -6.25 11.39
N GLN A 134 -23.53 -5.60 12.25
CA GLN A 134 -22.09 -5.86 12.29
C GLN A 134 -21.79 -7.32 12.64
N GLN A 135 -22.50 -7.88 13.63
CA GLN A 135 -22.33 -9.28 14.02
C GLN A 135 -22.77 -10.26 12.91
N GLU A 136 -23.82 -9.92 12.18
CA GLU A 136 -24.26 -10.71 11.02
C GLU A 136 -23.18 -10.75 9.94
N LEU A 137 -22.56 -9.60 9.59
CA LEU A 137 -21.45 -9.52 8.64
C LEU A 137 -20.22 -10.31 9.10
N LYS A 138 -19.88 -10.24 10.39
CA LYS A 138 -18.78 -11.04 10.97
C LYS A 138 -19.05 -12.52 10.84
N SER A 139 -20.27 -12.96 11.15
CA SER A 139 -20.65 -14.38 11.12
C SER A 139 -20.55 -15.03 9.74
N ILE A 140 -20.50 -14.22 8.67
CA ILE A 140 -20.32 -14.71 7.30
C ILE A 140 -18.83 -14.98 7.01
N TYR A 141 -17.93 -14.06 7.38
CA TYR A 141 -16.56 -14.06 6.90
C TYR A 141 -15.53 -14.57 7.91
N GLU A 142 -15.75 -14.37 9.22
CA GLU A 142 -14.81 -14.85 10.25
C GLU A 142 -14.69 -16.38 10.29
N PRO A 143 -15.79 -17.17 10.14
CA PRO A 143 -15.69 -18.63 10.06
C PRO A 143 -14.92 -19.12 8.83
N ALA A 144 -14.86 -18.32 7.77
CA ALA A 144 -14.05 -18.61 6.57
C ALA A 144 -12.57 -18.21 6.75
N GLY A 145 -12.16 -17.73 7.93
CA GLY A 145 -10.78 -17.38 8.27
C GLY A 145 -10.39 -15.95 7.97
N TYR A 146 -11.31 -15.08 7.55
CA TYR A 146 -11.01 -13.68 7.28
C TYR A 146 -11.12 -12.81 8.54
N ARG A 147 -10.16 -11.92 8.73
CA ARG A 147 -10.30 -10.86 9.72
C ARG A 147 -11.28 -9.81 9.20
N VAL A 148 -12.27 -9.45 10.04
CA VAL A 148 -13.31 -8.45 9.70
C VAL A 148 -13.20 -7.27 10.64
N LEU A 149 -13.02 -6.06 10.07
CA LEU A 149 -12.98 -4.80 10.77
C LEU A 149 -14.15 -3.91 10.39
N PHE A 150 -14.54 -3.05 11.32
CA PHE A 150 -15.54 -2.01 11.08
C PHE A 150 -14.94 -0.64 11.39
N THR A 151 -15.10 0.29 10.45
CA THR A 151 -14.58 1.65 10.59
C THR A 151 -15.62 2.69 10.26
N SER A 152 -15.45 3.89 10.80
CA SER A 152 -16.14 5.08 10.36
C SER A 152 -15.14 6.23 10.24
N THR A 153 -14.87 6.66 9.03
CA THR A 153 -14.05 7.86 8.79
C THR A 153 -14.74 9.14 9.23
N LYS A 154 -16.04 9.08 9.55
CA LYS A 154 -16.82 10.20 10.08
C LYS A 154 -16.61 10.38 11.59
N THR A 155 -16.53 9.27 12.33
CA THR A 155 -16.38 9.28 13.80
C THR A 155 -14.94 9.01 14.26
N GLY A 156 -14.06 8.54 13.36
CA GLY A 156 -12.70 8.09 13.67
C GLY A 156 -12.61 6.67 14.21
N GLU A 157 -13.75 6.02 14.47
CA GLU A 157 -13.76 4.68 15.06
C GLU A 157 -13.14 3.62 14.15
N GLY A 158 -12.31 2.74 14.73
CA GLY A 158 -11.66 1.63 14.05
C GLY A 158 -10.47 2.02 13.17
N ILE A 159 -10.12 3.32 13.05
CA ILE A 159 -8.97 3.77 12.25
C ILE A 159 -7.66 3.32 12.89
N ASP A 160 -7.53 3.42 14.22
CA ASP A 160 -6.32 2.99 14.92
C ASP A 160 -6.07 1.47 14.79
N GLU A 161 -7.13 0.67 14.73
CA GLU A 161 -6.99 -0.77 14.48
C GLU A 161 -6.45 -1.05 13.07
N ILE A 162 -6.88 -0.26 12.05
CA ILE A 162 -6.29 -0.35 10.71
C ILE A 162 -4.81 0.04 10.76
N LYS A 163 -4.43 1.14 11.42
CA LYS A 163 -3.03 1.56 11.54
C LYS A 163 -2.16 0.43 12.08
N HIS A 164 -2.58 -0.16 13.18
CA HIS A 164 -1.84 -1.25 13.83
C HIS A 164 -1.66 -2.47 12.90
N ILE A 165 -2.65 -2.79 12.07
CA ILE A 165 -2.56 -3.91 11.12
C ILE A 165 -1.63 -3.59 9.95
N LEU A 166 -1.60 -2.33 9.51
CA LEU A 166 -0.77 -1.90 8.38
C LEU A 166 0.70 -1.70 8.75
N GLU A 167 1.00 -1.54 10.02
CA GLU A 167 2.35 -1.26 10.52
C GLU A 167 3.38 -2.28 10.01
N GLY A 168 4.47 -1.78 9.42
CA GLY A 168 5.55 -2.60 8.86
C GLY A 168 5.18 -3.44 7.63
N ARG A 169 4.01 -3.22 7.00
CA ARG A 169 3.49 -4.04 5.90
C ARG A 169 3.26 -3.23 4.63
N THR A 170 3.65 -3.79 3.51
CA THR A 170 3.22 -3.29 2.20
C THR A 170 1.82 -3.80 1.90
N THR A 171 0.81 -2.92 2.02
CA THR A 171 -0.59 -3.29 1.90
C THR A 171 -1.20 -2.69 0.63
N THR A 172 -1.92 -3.52 -0.13
CA THR A 172 -2.77 -3.03 -1.21
C THR A 172 -4.19 -2.75 -0.72
N VAL A 173 -4.79 -1.66 -1.18
CA VAL A 173 -6.17 -1.29 -0.86
C VAL A 173 -7.06 -1.58 -2.05
N ALA A 174 -8.08 -2.39 -1.87
CA ALA A 174 -9.04 -2.76 -2.90
C ALA A 174 -10.48 -2.49 -2.45
N GLY A 175 -11.41 -2.41 -3.41
CA GLY A 175 -12.83 -2.23 -3.15
C GLY A 175 -13.50 -1.32 -4.17
N PRO A 176 -14.86 -1.30 -4.23
CA PRO A 176 -15.62 -0.52 -5.20
C PRO A 176 -15.50 1.00 -4.99
N SER A 177 -16.03 1.76 -5.91
CA SER A 177 -16.10 3.23 -5.76
C SER A 177 -17.11 3.62 -4.68
N GLY A 178 -16.86 4.74 -4.00
CA GLY A 178 -17.79 5.33 -3.02
C GLY A 178 -17.79 4.67 -1.62
N VAL A 179 -16.97 3.65 -1.37
CA VAL A 179 -16.90 2.98 -0.05
C VAL A 179 -16.04 3.73 0.98
N GLY A 180 -15.31 4.78 0.54
CA GLY A 180 -14.49 5.60 1.44
C GLY A 180 -13.02 5.22 1.51
N LYS A 181 -12.46 4.52 0.48
CA LYS A 181 -11.03 4.16 0.43
C LYS A 181 -10.12 5.37 0.61
N SER A 182 -10.33 6.43 -0.17
CA SER A 182 -9.54 7.66 -0.09
C SER A 182 -9.69 8.35 1.27
N SER A 183 -10.86 8.30 1.87
CA SER A 183 -11.09 8.87 3.21
C SER A 183 -10.31 8.11 4.28
N ILE A 184 -10.28 6.77 4.23
CA ILE A 184 -9.47 5.94 5.13
C ILE A 184 -7.97 6.27 4.93
N ILE A 185 -7.51 6.31 3.67
CA ILE A 185 -6.11 6.65 3.36
C ILE A 185 -5.75 8.04 3.90
N ASN A 186 -6.63 9.04 3.73
CA ASN A 186 -6.40 10.38 4.27
C ASN A 186 -6.29 10.36 5.81
N CYS A 187 -7.19 9.65 6.51
CA CYS A 187 -7.09 9.52 7.97
C CYS A 187 -5.78 8.87 8.42
N LEU A 188 -5.25 7.93 7.62
CA LEU A 188 -3.97 7.29 7.91
C LEU A 188 -2.78 8.21 7.64
N GLN A 189 -2.90 9.15 6.69
CA GLN A 189 -1.84 10.10 6.32
C GLN A 189 -1.81 11.34 7.22
N ASP A 190 -2.95 11.84 7.68
CA ASP A 190 -3.03 13.07 8.47
C ASP A 190 -2.23 12.95 9.77
N ASP A 191 -2.17 11.76 10.36
CA ASP A 191 -1.34 11.51 11.54
C ASP A 191 0.17 11.47 11.22
N VAL A 192 0.55 11.06 10.01
CA VAL A 192 1.95 11.03 9.57
C VAL A 192 2.47 12.43 9.25
N GLN A 193 1.63 13.34 8.76
CA GLN A 193 2.02 14.73 8.50
C GLN A 193 2.36 15.51 9.78
N MET A 194 1.82 15.12 10.93
CA MET A 194 2.17 15.74 12.21
C MET A 194 3.58 15.35 12.70
N GLU A 195 4.11 14.19 12.26
CA GLU A 195 5.42 13.69 12.74
C GLU A 195 6.58 13.87 11.72
N THR A 196 6.28 13.94 10.41
CA THR A 196 7.30 13.96 9.36
C THR A 196 7.15 15.13 8.38
N GLY A 197 7.51 16.32 8.82
CA GLY A 197 7.37 17.56 8.05
C GLY A 197 8.16 17.69 6.73
N HIS A 198 8.85 16.66 6.24
CA HIS A 198 9.76 16.79 5.09
C HIS A 198 9.51 15.90 3.87
N ILE A 199 8.67 14.88 3.94
CA ILE A 199 8.47 13.96 2.78
C ILE A 199 7.22 14.32 1.96
N SER A 200 6.24 15.02 2.54
CA SER A 200 4.95 15.27 1.91
C SER A 200 4.92 16.37 0.84
N GLU A 201 5.90 17.27 0.79
CA GLU A 201 5.88 18.40 -0.16
C GLU A 201 6.13 18.03 -1.62
N LYS A 202 6.70 16.85 -1.91
CA LYS A 202 6.97 16.38 -3.28
C LYS A 202 5.90 15.46 -3.88
N ILE A 203 4.93 15.04 -3.08
CA ILE A 203 3.82 14.21 -3.57
C ILE A 203 2.62 15.13 -3.78
N GLU A 204 2.60 15.86 -4.91
CA GLU A 204 1.45 16.64 -5.32
C GLU A 204 0.20 15.76 -5.35
N ARG A 205 -0.84 16.19 -4.63
CA ARG A 205 -2.19 15.61 -4.66
C ARG A 205 -2.75 15.72 -6.08
N GLY A 206 -2.45 14.74 -6.91
CA GLY A 206 -3.02 14.60 -8.24
C GLY A 206 -4.52 14.33 -8.11
N LYS A 207 -5.33 15.34 -8.47
CA LYS A 207 -6.77 15.25 -8.63
C LYS A 207 -7.07 14.22 -9.71
N HIS A 208 -7.78 13.12 -9.33
CA HIS A 208 -8.51 12.18 -10.20
C HIS A 208 -7.75 11.29 -11.19
N THR A 209 -7.88 10.07 -10.90
CA THR A 209 -8.22 8.83 -11.62
C THR A 209 -7.27 7.68 -11.34
N THR A 210 -7.81 6.67 -10.83
CA THR A 210 -7.38 5.32 -10.46
C THR A 210 -6.67 4.51 -11.56
N ARG A 211 -5.72 5.08 -12.28
CA ARG A 211 -4.92 4.36 -13.31
C ARG A 211 -3.45 4.15 -12.95
N HIS A 212 -3.01 4.67 -11.84
CA HIS A 212 -1.63 4.54 -11.38
C HIS A 212 -1.61 3.90 -9.99
N SER A 213 -0.76 2.88 -9.81
CA SER A 213 -0.45 2.34 -8.51
C SER A 213 0.70 3.16 -7.92
N GLU A 214 0.60 3.45 -6.63
CA GLU A 214 1.60 4.18 -5.87
C GLU A 214 1.66 3.61 -4.46
N ILE A 215 2.85 3.48 -3.89
CA ILE A 215 3.03 3.17 -2.47
C ILE A 215 3.02 4.50 -1.71
N ILE A 216 2.04 4.63 -0.84
CA ILE A 216 1.91 5.79 0.04
C ILE A 216 2.50 5.37 1.39
N PRO A 217 3.55 6.04 1.88
CA PRO A 217 4.04 5.80 3.23
C PRO A 217 3.01 6.34 4.23
N CYS A 218 2.23 5.46 4.86
CA CYS A 218 1.27 5.83 5.88
C CYS A 218 1.82 5.67 7.29
N LEU A 219 2.81 4.81 7.47
CA LEU A 219 3.37 4.45 8.79
C LEU A 219 4.85 4.11 8.62
N LEU A 220 5.70 5.11 8.46
CA LEU A 220 7.14 4.93 8.52
C LEU A 220 7.60 4.96 9.99
N TYR A 221 7.25 3.94 10.76
CA TYR A 221 7.90 3.69 12.04
C TYR A 221 9.07 2.75 11.83
N THR A 222 10.25 3.30 11.79
CA THR A 222 11.47 2.57 12.12
C THR A 222 11.69 2.67 13.62
N SER A 223 10.90 1.95 14.40
CA SER A 223 11.36 1.58 15.74
C SER A 223 12.27 0.37 15.57
N PRO A 224 13.55 0.44 15.94
CA PRO A 224 14.36 -0.76 16.11
C PRO A 224 13.75 -1.50 17.29
N SER A 225 12.98 -2.54 17.02
CA SER A 225 12.60 -3.47 18.05
C SER A 225 13.86 -4.15 18.56
N PRO A 226 14.24 -4.00 19.83
CA PRO A 226 15.30 -4.81 20.43
C PRO A 226 14.70 -6.19 20.63
N ARG A 227 15.19 -7.16 19.91
CA ARG A 227 14.97 -8.56 20.24
C ARG A 227 16.32 -9.23 20.33
N HIS A 228 16.79 -9.38 21.55
CA HIS A 228 16.47 -10.52 22.42
C HIS A 228 16.85 -11.84 21.74
N ILE A 229 18.06 -12.24 22.10
CA ILE A 229 18.30 -13.36 23.01
C ILE A 229 17.44 -14.58 22.68
#